data_ae15f0f57f91da5ce5b0b152feb6805b
#
_entry.id   ae15f0f57f91da5ce5b0b152feb6805b
#
_cell.length_a   1.000
_cell.length_b   1.000
_cell.length_c   1.000
_cell.angle_alpha   90.00
_cell.angle_beta   90.00
_cell.angle_gamma   90.00
#
_symmetry.space_group_name_H-M   'P 1'
#
loop_
_entity.id
_entity.type
_entity.pdbx_description
1 polymer ?
#
loop_
_entity_poly.entity_id
_entity_poly.type
_entity_poly.pdbx_seq_one_letter_code
_entity_poly.pdbx_strand_id
1 'polypeptide(L)'
;MLVVEDCPHLEQARRDLESSLRTGIIETPIQLIFVSSLDDAEFLGFQGSPTIRVNGDDVVPQPALPVGLACRVYRDTDGGTIGSPPIESIRAAIDSHRRARLEEFQREEAAKVAEFARAADTAESSSESERKSSEG
;
A
#
# COMPACT_ATOMS: atom_id res chain seq x y z
N MET A 1 4.22 -9.99 3.93
CA MET A 1 4.01 -10.46 5.31
C MET A 1 5.33 -10.97 5.87
N LEU A 2 5.73 -10.49 7.02
CA LEU A 2 6.99 -10.84 7.68
C LEU A 2 6.69 -11.72 8.89
N VAL A 3 7.36 -12.85 9.00
CA VAL A 3 7.13 -13.84 10.06
C VAL A 3 8.44 -14.48 10.49
N VAL A 4 8.45 -15.02 11.71
CA VAL A 4 9.50 -15.95 12.13
C VAL A 4 9.10 -17.39 11.75
N GLU A 5 10.06 -18.29 11.71
CA GLU A 5 9.78 -19.72 11.52
C GLU A 5 8.89 -20.22 12.66
N ASP A 6 8.02 -21.17 12.35
CA ASP A 6 7.08 -21.79 13.31
C ASP A 6 6.15 -20.79 14.01
N CYS A 7 5.85 -19.65 13.38
CA CYS A 7 4.89 -18.69 13.92
C CYS A 7 3.49 -19.32 14.02
N PRO A 8 2.91 -19.44 15.23
CA PRO A 8 1.60 -20.10 15.40
C PRO A 8 0.44 -19.31 14.79
N HIS A 9 0.65 -18.03 14.49
CA HIS A 9 -0.39 -17.14 13.95
C HIS A 9 -0.22 -16.83 12.46
N LEU A 10 0.74 -17.49 11.79
CA LEU A 10 1.00 -17.29 10.36
C LEU A 10 -0.23 -17.59 9.52
N GLU A 11 -0.86 -18.74 9.74
CA GLU A 11 -2.01 -19.18 8.94
C GLU A 11 -3.22 -18.27 9.12
N GLN A 12 -3.48 -17.80 10.33
CA GLN A 12 -4.57 -16.87 10.58
C GLN A 12 -4.33 -15.53 9.89
N ALA A 13 -3.13 -14.97 10.02
CA ALA A 13 -2.74 -13.72 9.35
C ALA A 13 -2.83 -13.84 7.83
N ARG A 14 -2.38 -14.96 7.29
CA ARG A 14 -2.43 -15.25 5.86
C ARG A 14 -3.87 -15.32 5.35
N ARG A 15 -4.74 -16.04 6.05
CA ARG A 15 -6.16 -16.15 5.68
C ARG A 15 -6.86 -14.80 5.70
N ASP A 16 -6.61 -14.01 6.72
CA ASP A 16 -7.21 -12.67 6.86
C ASP A 16 -6.74 -11.75 5.74
N LEU A 17 -5.45 -11.81 5.39
CA LEU A 17 -4.89 -11.03 4.29
C LEU A 17 -5.46 -11.49 2.94
N GLU A 18 -5.50 -12.78 2.67
CA GLU A 18 -6.09 -13.33 1.44
C GLU A 18 -7.56 -12.95 1.30
N SER A 19 -8.33 -13.06 2.37
CA SER A 19 -9.74 -12.67 2.40
C SER A 19 -9.92 -11.18 2.12
N SER A 20 -9.07 -10.34 2.70
CA SER A 20 -9.12 -8.90 2.52
C SER A 20 -8.78 -8.48 1.08
N LEU A 21 -7.82 -9.16 0.46
CA LEU A 21 -7.46 -8.94 -0.94
C LEU A 21 -8.60 -9.35 -1.88
N ARG A 22 -9.25 -10.47 -1.63
CA ARG A 22 -10.41 -10.92 -2.42
C ARG A 22 -11.58 -9.94 -2.31
N THR A 23 -11.87 -9.46 -1.12
CA THR A 23 -12.94 -8.47 -0.90
C THR A 23 -12.66 -7.17 -1.65
N GLY A 24 -11.40 -6.75 -1.70
CA GLY A 24 -10.96 -5.57 -2.45
C GLY A 24 -10.78 -5.79 -3.95
N ILE A 25 -10.97 -7.01 -4.45
CA ILE A 25 -10.74 -7.42 -5.85
C ILE A 25 -9.31 -7.04 -6.28
N ILE A 26 -8.35 -7.36 -5.45
CA ILE A 26 -6.93 -7.05 -5.69
C ILE A 26 -6.19 -8.35 -5.99
N GLU A 27 -5.64 -8.44 -7.19
CA GLU A 27 -4.81 -9.54 -7.66
C GLU A 27 -3.33 -9.22 -7.44
N THR A 28 -2.91 -9.25 -6.19
CA THR A 28 -1.50 -9.02 -5.84
C THR A 28 -0.99 -10.22 -5.06
N PRO A 29 0.17 -10.78 -5.44
CA PRO A 29 0.74 -11.89 -4.70
C PRO A 29 1.19 -11.45 -3.31
N ILE A 30 0.98 -12.31 -2.34
CA ILE A 30 1.48 -12.10 -0.99
C ILE A 30 2.96 -12.53 -0.96
N GLN A 31 3.83 -11.59 -0.62
CA GLN A 31 5.22 -11.91 -0.37
C GLN A 31 5.40 -12.33 1.08
N LEU A 32 5.87 -13.54 1.29
CA LEU A 32 6.16 -14.08 2.62
C LEU A 32 7.66 -14.00 2.87
N ILE A 33 8.05 -13.28 3.91
CA ILE A 33 9.44 -13.07 4.28
C ILE A 33 9.67 -13.66 5.67
N PHE A 34 10.57 -14.63 5.75
CA PHE A 34 11.00 -15.20 7.03
C PHE A 34 12.15 -14.39 7.61
N VAL A 35 11.93 -13.87 8.81
CA VAL A 35 12.94 -13.10 9.56
C VAL A 35 13.60 -14.06 10.54
N SER A 36 14.87 -14.38 10.32
CA SER A 36 15.56 -15.45 11.04
C SER A 36 16.69 -14.96 11.95
N SER A 37 17.06 -13.70 11.90
CA SER A 37 18.09 -13.13 12.75
C SER A 37 17.70 -11.76 13.28
N LEU A 38 18.33 -11.36 14.38
CA LEU A 38 18.15 -10.02 14.95
C LEU A 38 18.66 -8.94 14.01
N ASP A 39 19.73 -9.20 13.28
CA ASP A 39 20.26 -8.27 12.27
C ASP A 39 19.26 -8.04 11.16
N ASP A 40 18.61 -9.09 10.66
CA ASP A 40 17.55 -8.98 9.66
C ASP A 40 16.34 -8.22 10.21
N ALA A 41 15.98 -8.47 11.46
CA ALA A 41 14.89 -7.77 12.14
C ALA A 41 15.19 -6.26 12.23
N GLU A 42 16.39 -5.89 12.57
CA GLU A 42 16.82 -4.49 12.63
C GLU A 42 16.82 -3.84 11.25
N PHE A 43 17.33 -4.53 10.25
CA PHE A 43 17.37 -4.04 8.86
C PHE A 43 15.95 -3.79 8.33
N LEU A 44 15.01 -4.68 8.62
CA LEU A 44 13.63 -4.59 8.15
C LEU A 44 12.73 -3.75 9.06
N GLY A 45 13.22 -3.34 10.22
CA GLY A 45 12.37 -2.70 11.24
C GLY A 45 11.28 -3.62 11.77
N PHE A 46 11.58 -4.92 11.87
CA PHE A 46 10.62 -5.96 12.24
C PHE A 46 10.36 -5.96 13.74
N GLN A 47 9.12 -5.74 14.12
CA GLN A 47 8.69 -5.57 15.51
C GLN A 47 8.01 -6.81 16.11
N GLY A 48 8.16 -7.95 15.48
CA GLY A 48 7.56 -9.21 15.94
C GLY A 48 6.67 -9.87 14.89
N SER A 49 6.37 -11.13 15.12
CA SER A 49 5.67 -11.99 14.17
C SER A 49 4.22 -12.25 14.57
N PRO A 50 3.25 -12.22 13.66
CA PRO A 50 3.37 -11.83 12.25
C PRO A 50 3.25 -10.32 12.06
N THR A 51 3.92 -9.77 11.07
CA THR A 51 3.75 -8.36 10.65
C THR A 51 3.25 -8.34 9.21
N ILE A 52 2.17 -7.62 8.97
CA ILE A 52 1.62 -7.41 7.64
C ILE A 52 1.90 -5.98 7.20
N ARG A 53 2.51 -5.83 6.03
CA ARG A 53 2.77 -4.53 5.41
C ARG A 53 2.10 -4.46 4.04
N VAL A 54 1.43 -3.36 3.79
CA VAL A 54 0.82 -3.04 2.49
C VAL A 54 1.65 -1.93 1.87
N ASN A 55 2.34 -2.23 0.77
CA ASN A 55 3.27 -1.31 0.12
C ASN A 55 4.33 -0.71 1.07
N GLY A 56 4.83 -1.54 1.98
CA GLY A 56 5.86 -1.15 2.95
C GLY A 56 5.33 -0.57 4.26
N ASP A 57 4.04 -0.26 4.37
CA ASP A 57 3.43 0.30 5.57
C ASP A 57 2.78 -0.77 6.43
N ASP A 58 3.11 -0.79 7.72
CA ASP A 58 2.50 -1.69 8.69
C ASP A 58 1.00 -1.40 8.81
N VAL A 59 0.18 -2.46 8.77
CA VAL A 59 -1.28 -2.31 8.91
C VAL A 59 -1.70 -1.90 10.32
N VAL A 60 -0.83 -2.13 11.32
CA VAL A 60 -1.03 -1.70 12.70
C VAL A 60 0.27 -1.01 13.18
N PRO A 61 0.49 0.26 12.83
CA PRO A 61 1.71 0.95 13.24
C PRO A 61 1.83 1.05 14.76
N GLN A 62 2.97 0.60 15.29
CA GLN A 62 3.29 0.63 16.72
C GLN A 62 4.72 1.15 16.89
N PRO A 63 4.96 2.46 16.69
CA PRO A 63 6.33 3.00 16.64
C PRO A 63 7.12 2.84 17.93
N ALA A 64 6.45 2.71 19.07
CA ALA A 64 7.11 2.49 20.36
C ALA A 64 7.52 1.03 20.61
N LEU A 65 7.07 0.10 19.78
CA LEU A 65 7.38 -1.32 19.95
C LEU A 65 8.83 -1.59 19.49
N PRO A 66 9.64 -2.28 20.30
CA PRO A 66 11.02 -2.56 19.90
C PRO A 66 11.10 -3.59 18.77
N VAL A 67 12.17 -3.51 18.00
CA VAL A 67 12.53 -4.52 17.02
C VAL A 67 12.90 -5.83 17.73
N GLY A 68 12.46 -6.97 17.19
CA GLY A 68 12.78 -8.26 17.78
C GLY A 68 12.11 -9.41 17.05
N LEU A 69 12.45 -10.63 17.48
CA LEU A 69 11.96 -11.89 16.89
C LEU A 69 10.81 -12.52 17.68
N ALA A 70 10.30 -11.85 18.69
CA ALA A 70 9.23 -12.37 19.53
C ALA A 70 7.88 -12.36 18.80
N CYS A 71 6.91 -13.04 19.40
CA CYS A 71 5.52 -12.96 18.94
C CYS A 71 5.00 -11.55 19.19
N ARG A 72 4.36 -10.98 18.19
CA ARG A 72 3.73 -9.67 18.28
C ARG A 72 2.32 -9.82 18.86
N VAL A 73 1.94 -8.91 19.72
CA VAL A 73 0.61 -8.89 20.34
C VAL A 73 -0.17 -7.72 19.76
N TYR A 74 -1.37 -8.01 19.28
CA TYR A 74 -2.31 -7.03 18.76
C TYR A 74 -3.51 -6.92 19.69
N ARG A 75 -4.25 -5.83 19.58
CA ARG A 75 -5.49 -5.65 20.31
C ARG A 75 -6.68 -5.84 19.38
N ASP A 76 -7.64 -6.62 19.85
CA ASP A 76 -8.93 -6.80 19.20
C ASP A 76 -9.79 -5.54 19.39
N THR A 77 -10.86 -5.42 18.59
CA THR A 77 -11.86 -4.35 18.72
C THR A 77 -12.52 -4.30 20.11
N ASP A 78 -12.58 -5.44 20.80
CA ASP A 78 -13.10 -5.54 22.18
C ASP A 78 -12.05 -5.23 23.25
N GLY A 79 -10.83 -4.87 22.85
CA GLY A 79 -9.74 -4.58 23.77
C GLY A 79 -8.98 -5.80 24.26
N GLY A 80 -9.34 -6.99 23.83
CA GLY A 80 -8.59 -8.23 24.10
C GLY A 80 -7.29 -8.32 23.31
N THR A 81 -6.43 -9.26 23.67
CA THR A 81 -5.18 -9.51 22.95
C THR A 81 -5.32 -10.65 21.95
N ILE A 82 -4.81 -10.45 20.74
CA ILE A 82 -4.78 -11.46 19.68
C ILE A 82 -3.38 -11.55 19.07
N GLY A 83 -3.08 -12.67 18.44
CA GLY A 83 -1.75 -12.95 17.90
C GLY A 83 -1.54 -12.58 16.44
N SER A 84 -2.56 -12.04 15.78
CA SER A 84 -2.49 -11.59 14.38
C SER A 84 -3.17 -10.23 14.24
N PRO A 85 -2.82 -9.43 13.22
CA PRO A 85 -3.49 -8.14 13.01
C PRO A 85 -4.99 -8.32 12.87
N PRO A 86 -5.81 -7.44 13.48
CA PRO A 86 -7.26 -7.46 13.25
C PRO A 86 -7.58 -7.33 11.76
N ILE A 87 -8.54 -8.11 11.29
CA ILE A 87 -8.90 -8.10 9.86
C ILE A 87 -9.37 -6.71 9.40
N GLU A 88 -10.01 -5.96 10.28
CA GLU A 88 -10.45 -4.59 10.03
C GLU A 88 -9.27 -3.66 9.73
N SER A 89 -8.16 -3.84 10.44
CA SER A 89 -6.93 -3.07 10.21
C SER A 89 -6.30 -3.40 8.85
N ILE A 90 -6.30 -4.67 8.48
CA ILE A 90 -5.81 -5.13 7.18
C ILE A 90 -6.67 -4.52 6.05
N ARG A 91 -7.98 -4.61 6.18
CA ARG A 91 -8.93 -4.05 5.20
C ARG A 91 -8.81 -2.54 5.08
N ALA A 92 -8.69 -1.84 6.20
CA ALA A 92 -8.54 -0.39 6.22
C ALA A 92 -7.24 0.04 5.52
N ALA A 93 -6.14 -0.66 5.73
CA ALA A 93 -4.87 -0.39 5.08
C ALA A 93 -4.94 -0.62 3.56
N ILE A 94 -5.56 -1.70 3.12
CA ILE A 94 -5.75 -2.01 1.70
C ILE A 94 -6.62 -0.94 1.04
N ASP A 95 -7.73 -0.56 1.66
CA ASP A 95 -8.63 0.48 1.13
C ASP A 95 -7.94 1.83 1.04
N SER A 96 -7.16 2.19 2.04
CA SER A 96 -6.40 3.45 2.08
C SER A 96 -5.39 3.52 0.93
N HIS A 97 -4.60 2.47 0.72
CA HIS A 97 -3.63 2.39 -0.37
C HIS A 97 -4.30 2.38 -1.74
N ARG A 98 -5.40 1.68 -1.86
CA ARG A 98 -6.18 1.63 -3.10
C ARG A 98 -6.73 3.01 -3.46
N ARG A 99 -7.25 3.74 -2.47
CA ARG A 99 -7.78 5.10 -2.64
C ARG A 99 -6.69 6.08 -3.06
N ALA A 100 -5.55 6.05 -2.39
CA ALA A 100 -4.40 6.89 -2.71
C ALA A 100 -3.89 6.64 -4.13
N ARG A 101 -3.84 5.38 -4.55
CA ARG A 101 -3.42 4.98 -5.89
C ARG A 101 -4.40 5.43 -6.97
N LEU A 102 -5.69 5.36 -6.68
CA LEU A 102 -6.74 5.83 -7.59
C LEU A 102 -6.66 7.36 -7.75
N GLU A 103 -6.47 8.09 -6.68
CA GLU A 103 -6.31 9.55 -6.70
C GLU A 103 -5.07 9.97 -7.50
N GLU A 104 -3.96 9.27 -7.33
CA GLU A 104 -2.73 9.48 -8.09
C GLU A 104 -2.98 9.25 -9.59
N PHE A 105 -3.64 8.16 -9.95
CA PHE A 105 -4.01 7.86 -11.33
C PHE A 105 -4.88 8.96 -11.93
N GLN A 106 -5.89 9.42 -11.19
CA GLN A 106 -6.78 10.50 -11.63
C GLN A 106 -6.02 11.81 -11.83
N ARG A 107 -5.07 12.14 -10.97
CA ARG A 107 -4.21 13.32 -11.12
C ARG A 107 -3.31 13.21 -12.36
N GLU A 108 -2.73 12.06 -12.60
CA GLU A 108 -1.91 11.81 -13.79
C GLU A 108 -2.72 11.95 -15.09
N GLU A 109 -3.92 11.38 -15.11
CA GLU A 109 -4.82 11.49 -16.26
C GLU A 109 -5.28 12.93 -16.49
N ALA A 110 -5.63 13.65 -15.44
CA ALA A 110 -6.01 15.06 -15.51
C ALA A 110 -4.84 15.93 -16.01
N ALA A 111 -3.61 15.65 -15.58
CA ALA A 111 -2.42 16.35 -16.05
C ALA A 111 -2.16 16.09 -17.54
N LYS A 112 -2.34 14.86 -18.02
CA LYS A 112 -2.20 14.51 -19.45
C LYS A 112 -3.25 15.22 -20.30
N VAL A 113 -4.50 15.26 -19.85
CA VAL A 113 -5.59 15.95 -20.54
C VAL A 113 -5.30 17.45 -20.60
N ALA A 114 -4.85 18.06 -19.51
CA ALA A 114 -4.50 19.49 -19.47
C ALA A 114 -3.33 19.80 -20.40
N GLU A 115 -2.32 18.96 -20.46
CA GLU A 115 -1.18 19.09 -21.36
C GLU A 115 -1.61 19.00 -22.83
N PHE A 116 -2.45 18.02 -23.15
CA PHE A 116 -3.02 17.86 -24.50
C PHE A 116 -3.83 19.08 -24.91
N ALA A 117 -4.67 19.62 -24.03
CA ALA A 117 -5.48 20.81 -24.29
C ALA A 117 -4.59 22.04 -24.53
N ARG A 118 -3.52 22.21 -23.76
CA ARG A 118 -2.56 23.30 -23.98
C ARG A 118 -1.82 23.19 -25.30
N ALA A 119 -1.42 21.99 -25.67
CA ALA A 119 -0.77 21.73 -26.96
C ALA A 119 -1.72 22.01 -28.14
N ALA A 120 -3.00 21.65 -28.02
CA ALA A 120 -4.02 21.94 -29.01
C ALA A 120 -4.26 23.45 -29.18
N ASP A 121 -4.37 24.21 -28.08
CA ASP A 121 -4.51 25.66 -28.09
C ASP A 121 -3.30 26.34 -28.74
N THR A 122 -2.10 25.91 -28.46
CA THR A 122 -0.87 26.42 -29.06
C THR A 122 -0.84 26.15 -30.56
N ALA A 123 -1.27 24.98 -31.01
CA ALA A 123 -1.35 24.62 -32.41
C ALA A 123 -2.38 25.46 -33.18
N GLU A 124 -3.56 25.70 -32.60
CA GLU A 124 -4.59 26.58 -33.17
C GLU A 124 -4.12 28.02 -33.27
N SER A 125 -3.48 28.54 -32.26
CA SER A 125 -2.91 29.89 -32.24
C SER A 125 -1.82 30.06 -33.30
N SER A 126 -0.95 29.11 -33.49
CA SER A 126 0.06 29.10 -34.56
C SER A 126 -0.56 29.08 -35.95
N SER A 127 -1.61 28.28 -36.14
CA SER A 127 -2.34 28.15 -37.42
C SER A 127 -3.04 29.44 -37.81
N GLU A 128 -3.68 30.14 -36.88
CA GLU A 128 -4.28 31.47 -37.10
C GLU A 128 -3.25 32.53 -37.45
N SER A 129 -2.11 32.52 -36.82
CA SER A 129 -1.01 33.48 -37.09
C SER A 129 -0.46 33.28 -38.52
N GLU A 130 -0.32 32.06 -38.99
CA GLU A 130 0.13 31.72 -40.34
C GLU A 130 -0.89 32.16 -41.37
N ARG A 131 -2.19 32.00 -41.14
CA ARG A 131 -3.25 32.42 -42.05
C ARG A 131 -3.28 33.96 -42.24
N LYS A 132 -3.11 34.70 -41.17
CA LYS A 132 -3.06 36.17 -41.21
C LYS A 132 -1.86 36.71 -41.98
N SER A 133 -0.72 36.03 -41.93
CA SER A 133 0.48 36.42 -42.65
C SER A 133 0.41 36.10 -44.16
N SER A 134 -0.42 35.14 -44.58
CA SER A 134 -0.61 34.81 -45.98
C SER A 134 -1.62 35.68 -46.70
N GLU A 135 -2.49 36.39 -46.02
CA GLU A 135 -3.46 37.37 -46.56
C GLU A 135 -2.88 38.78 -46.75
N GLY A 136 -1.70 39.04 -46.22
CA GLY A 136 -0.99 40.30 -46.36
C GLY A 136 0.02 40.28 -47.48
#